data_7a2774c853bbe8c0009d81c33efd3982
#
_entry.id   7a2774c853bbe8c0009d81c33efd3982
#
_cell.length_a   1.000
_cell.length_b   1.000
_cell.length_c   1.000
_cell.angle_alpha   90.00
_cell.angle_beta   90.00
_cell.angle_gamma   90.00
#
_symmetry.space_group_name_H-M   'P 1'
#
loop_
_entity.id
_entity.type
_entity.pdbx_description
1 polymer ?
#
loop_
_entity_poly.entity_id
_entity_poly.type
_entity_poly.pdbx_seq_one_letter_code
_entity_poly.pdbx_strand_id
1 'polypeptide(L)'
;MTEQKKPVYDRVLTGGTVIDPASGLNARTDVAISGGTIAAVGDGLAADASEVTDCTGRWVLPGLVEGHTHIFQHVSKVGAPAEEAHLRRGVVAAADAGTAGASTFAAFRKLVVDATPMRIVNFLNVSVLGLIDFRFGELMNPDTLVPDDALATAAENPDIVRGFKIRLSEDVVGENWQMLLKKSLDLAEQAGLPLMVHIGETSEPLPVVLDHLRAGDVVAHCYTGKEHGILDGDGVLPAVAAARERGVLFDSAHGKSNLSFEVARRAIAKGFYPDVLSSDTSARNWRGPVFDLLTSMAKLVALGVPLTEAVARATVRPAELLGLAAEGYGRLEPGGPAHVTVVEETAETVLPDASGNTMTAPRFEPALVLHAGEQVETVPWRGL
;
A
#
# COMPACT_ATOMS: atom_id res chain seq x y z
N MET A 1 -48.06 -24.65 7.44
CA MET A 1 -46.60 -24.69 7.50
C MET A 1 -46.15 -23.71 6.40
N THR A 2 -45.72 -22.53 6.77
CA THR A 2 -45.11 -21.58 5.84
C THR A 2 -43.76 -22.14 5.39
N GLU A 3 -43.61 -22.44 4.10
CA GLU A 3 -42.28 -22.76 3.54
C GLU A 3 -41.34 -21.62 3.95
N GLN A 4 -40.33 -21.92 4.77
CA GLN A 4 -39.26 -20.98 5.03
C GLN A 4 -38.53 -20.77 3.70
N LYS A 5 -38.64 -19.56 3.14
CA LYS A 5 -37.89 -19.14 1.96
C LYS A 5 -36.41 -19.37 2.25
N LYS A 6 -35.74 -20.16 1.42
CA LYS A 6 -34.29 -20.38 1.53
C LYS A 6 -33.59 -19.03 1.42
N PRO A 7 -32.66 -18.68 2.34
CA PRO A 7 -31.94 -17.42 2.26
C PRO A 7 -31.20 -17.33 0.91
N VAL A 8 -31.14 -16.13 0.38
CA VAL A 8 -30.51 -15.83 -0.92
C VAL A 8 -29.03 -15.51 -0.72
N TYR A 9 -28.69 -14.92 0.45
CA TYR A 9 -27.34 -14.48 0.77
C TYR A 9 -26.79 -15.23 1.98
N ASP A 10 -25.51 -15.54 1.95
CA ASP A 10 -24.83 -16.19 3.08
C ASP A 10 -24.68 -15.18 4.22
N ARG A 11 -24.25 -13.96 3.91
CA ARG A 11 -24.08 -12.86 4.86
C ARG A 11 -24.49 -11.52 4.24
N VAL A 12 -25.09 -10.65 5.07
CA VAL A 12 -25.32 -9.24 4.71
C VAL A 12 -24.72 -8.32 5.78
N LEU A 13 -23.90 -7.38 5.35
CA LEU A 13 -23.39 -6.27 6.16
C LEU A 13 -24.39 -5.13 6.03
N THR A 14 -24.99 -4.68 7.16
CA THR A 14 -26.07 -3.70 7.16
C THR A 14 -25.79 -2.53 8.10
N GLY A 15 -26.45 -1.39 7.87
CA GLY A 15 -26.41 -0.23 8.76
C GLY A 15 -25.13 0.63 8.69
N GLY A 16 -24.09 0.16 8.05
CA GLY A 16 -22.82 0.89 7.88
C GLY A 16 -22.86 1.90 6.74
N THR A 17 -21.87 2.82 6.72
CA THR A 17 -21.61 3.66 5.56
C THR A 17 -20.66 2.94 4.62
N VAL A 18 -21.14 2.53 3.46
CA VAL A 18 -20.32 1.94 2.40
C VAL A 18 -19.55 3.06 1.69
N ILE A 19 -18.24 2.94 1.65
CA ILE A 19 -17.36 3.85 0.90
C ILE A 19 -16.59 3.01 -0.11
N ASP A 20 -17.03 3.06 -1.36
CA ASP A 20 -16.38 2.41 -2.50
C ASP A 20 -16.05 3.45 -3.58
N PRO A 21 -14.82 3.98 -3.58
CA PRO A 21 -14.41 4.99 -4.55
C PRO A 21 -14.42 4.51 -6.01
N ALA A 22 -14.29 3.20 -6.25
CA ALA A 22 -14.31 2.65 -7.61
C ALA A 22 -15.68 2.84 -8.29
N SER A 23 -16.77 2.73 -7.51
CA SER A 23 -18.15 2.99 -7.99
C SER A 23 -18.65 4.41 -7.69
N GLY A 24 -17.88 5.21 -6.94
CA GLY A 24 -18.30 6.52 -6.43
C GLY A 24 -19.30 6.44 -5.28
N LEU A 25 -19.50 5.28 -4.68
CA LEU A 25 -20.45 5.07 -3.59
C LEU A 25 -19.89 5.62 -2.26
N ASN A 26 -20.69 6.45 -1.60
CA ASN A 26 -20.47 6.89 -0.22
C ASN A 26 -21.85 7.11 0.42
N ALA A 27 -22.48 6.04 0.91
CA ALA A 27 -23.84 6.06 1.44
C ALA A 27 -24.08 4.94 2.44
N ARG A 28 -25.10 5.11 3.30
CA ARG A 28 -25.65 4.01 4.10
C ARG A 28 -26.39 3.06 3.17
N THR A 29 -25.91 1.83 3.07
CA THR A 29 -26.53 0.77 2.28
C THR A 29 -25.99 -0.58 2.72
N ASP A 30 -26.57 -1.68 2.23
CA ASP A 30 -26.16 -3.03 2.60
C ASP A 30 -25.20 -3.60 1.56
N VAL A 31 -24.33 -4.52 2.00
CA VAL A 31 -23.46 -5.35 1.14
C VAL A 31 -23.80 -6.81 1.39
N ALA A 32 -24.30 -7.50 0.39
CA ALA A 32 -24.64 -8.92 0.43
C ALA A 32 -23.52 -9.78 -0.17
N ILE A 33 -23.26 -10.91 0.48
CA ILE A 33 -22.18 -11.85 0.16
C ILE A 33 -22.76 -13.25 -0.02
N SER A 34 -22.35 -13.95 -1.07
CA SER A 34 -22.68 -15.36 -1.31
C SER A 34 -21.54 -16.05 -2.02
N GLY A 35 -21.17 -17.25 -1.55
CA GLY A 35 -20.16 -18.10 -2.19
C GLY A 35 -18.81 -17.41 -2.34
N GLY A 36 -18.41 -16.58 -1.37
CA GLY A 36 -17.13 -15.85 -1.39
C GLY A 36 -17.09 -14.63 -2.30
N THR A 37 -18.23 -14.23 -2.90
CA THR A 37 -18.34 -13.07 -3.80
C THR A 37 -19.30 -12.01 -3.27
N ILE A 38 -19.14 -10.76 -3.69
CA ILE A 38 -20.15 -9.72 -3.52
C ILE A 38 -21.35 -10.11 -4.39
N ALA A 39 -22.49 -10.39 -3.76
CA ALA A 39 -23.70 -10.76 -4.47
C ALA A 39 -24.51 -9.54 -4.90
N ALA A 40 -24.61 -8.52 -4.03
CA ALA A 40 -25.31 -7.28 -4.29
C ALA A 40 -24.81 -6.15 -3.35
N VAL A 41 -24.98 -4.92 -3.80
CA VAL A 41 -24.86 -3.71 -2.99
C VAL A 41 -26.15 -2.91 -3.20
N GLY A 42 -26.88 -2.60 -2.11
CA GLY A 42 -28.18 -1.94 -2.19
C GLY A 42 -28.92 -2.02 -0.87
N ASP A 43 -30.12 -1.43 -0.81
CA ASP A 43 -30.89 -1.33 0.43
C ASP A 43 -31.78 -2.57 0.65
N GLY A 44 -32.00 -2.92 1.93
CA GLY A 44 -32.99 -3.91 2.36
C GLY A 44 -32.61 -5.37 2.09
N LEU A 45 -31.33 -5.66 1.87
CA LEU A 45 -30.84 -7.01 1.55
C LEU A 45 -30.86 -7.97 2.75
N ALA A 46 -30.84 -7.42 3.97
CA ALA A 46 -30.78 -8.19 5.21
C ALA A 46 -31.96 -9.18 5.40
N ALA A 47 -33.12 -8.91 4.81
CA ALA A 47 -34.31 -9.75 4.92
C ALA A 47 -34.14 -11.15 4.27
N ASP A 48 -33.20 -11.29 3.35
CA ASP A 48 -32.96 -12.53 2.59
C ASP A 48 -31.60 -13.19 2.97
N ALA A 49 -30.98 -12.79 4.10
CA ALA A 49 -29.68 -13.28 4.55
C ALA A 49 -29.77 -14.45 5.55
N SER A 50 -28.79 -15.36 5.49
CA SER A 50 -28.58 -16.38 6.52
C SER A 50 -27.96 -15.77 7.78
N GLU A 51 -27.02 -14.83 7.60
CA GLU A 51 -26.32 -14.10 8.65
C GLU A 51 -26.41 -12.60 8.38
N VAL A 52 -26.73 -11.83 9.42
CA VAL A 52 -26.74 -10.37 9.35
C VAL A 52 -25.69 -9.82 10.31
N THR A 53 -24.80 -9.00 9.78
CA THR A 53 -23.75 -8.31 10.55
C THR A 53 -24.09 -6.83 10.63
N ASP A 54 -24.33 -6.31 11.85
CA ASP A 54 -24.59 -4.89 12.09
C ASP A 54 -23.29 -4.08 12.04
N CYS A 55 -23.21 -3.19 11.07
CA CYS A 55 -22.10 -2.25 10.85
C CYS A 55 -22.48 -0.82 11.21
N THR A 56 -23.54 -0.61 12.00
CA THR A 56 -23.99 0.74 12.39
C THR A 56 -22.85 1.54 13.05
N GLY A 57 -22.63 2.77 12.55
CA GLY A 57 -21.56 3.64 13.02
C GLY A 57 -20.16 3.31 12.46
N ARG A 58 -20.06 2.36 11.53
CA ARG A 58 -18.80 1.90 10.91
C ARG A 58 -18.79 2.20 9.42
N TRP A 59 -17.60 2.18 8.84
CA TRP A 59 -17.38 2.23 7.40
C TRP A 59 -17.19 0.82 6.85
N VAL A 60 -17.91 0.49 5.78
CA VAL A 60 -17.75 -0.74 5.02
C VAL A 60 -16.96 -0.39 3.77
N LEU A 61 -15.72 -0.84 3.71
CA LEU A 61 -14.76 -0.53 2.65
C LEU A 61 -14.46 -1.77 1.82
N PRO A 62 -14.01 -1.61 0.55
CA PRO A 62 -13.26 -2.68 -0.12
C PRO A 62 -12.10 -3.11 0.77
N GLY A 63 -11.72 -4.38 0.71
CA GLY A 63 -10.50 -4.85 1.35
C GLY A 63 -9.31 -3.97 0.97
N LEU A 64 -8.52 -3.56 1.96
CA LEU A 64 -7.42 -2.63 1.74
C LEU A 64 -6.31 -3.27 0.91
N VAL A 65 -5.65 -2.45 0.10
CA VAL A 65 -4.51 -2.84 -0.73
C VAL A 65 -3.28 -2.03 -0.31
N GLU A 66 -2.28 -2.70 0.20
CA GLU A 66 -1.02 -2.09 0.61
C GLU A 66 -0.08 -1.93 -0.58
N GLY A 67 0.19 -0.69 -1.00
CA GLY A 67 1.03 -0.41 -2.17
C GLY A 67 2.53 -0.55 -1.93
N HIS A 68 2.99 -0.58 -0.66
CA HIS A 68 4.40 -0.57 -0.32
C HIS A 68 4.65 -1.11 1.09
N THR A 69 5.22 -2.30 1.18
CA THR A 69 5.60 -2.95 2.44
C THR A 69 6.85 -3.81 2.28
N HIS A 70 7.37 -4.33 3.39
CA HIS A 70 8.50 -5.27 3.43
C HIS A 70 8.10 -6.51 4.24
N ILE A 71 7.83 -7.63 3.55
CA ILE A 71 7.22 -8.83 4.15
C ILE A 71 8.03 -10.12 3.95
N PHE A 72 9.29 -10.02 3.52
CA PHE A 72 10.17 -11.18 3.36
C PHE A 72 10.74 -11.64 4.71
N GLN A 73 9.83 -12.04 5.62
CA GLN A 73 10.18 -12.52 6.95
C GLN A 73 11.12 -13.73 6.89
N HIS A 74 11.98 -13.88 7.90
CA HIS A 74 12.97 -14.94 8.09
C HIS A 74 14.17 -14.90 7.12
N VAL A 75 14.11 -14.19 6.02
CA VAL A 75 15.22 -14.01 5.08
C VAL A 75 15.80 -12.61 5.20
N SER A 76 14.96 -11.60 5.13
CA SER A 76 15.36 -10.20 5.33
C SER A 76 15.15 -9.78 6.79
N LYS A 77 16.11 -9.00 7.32
CA LYS A 77 15.96 -8.38 8.65
C LYS A 77 14.88 -7.30 8.71
N VAL A 78 14.38 -6.86 7.56
CA VAL A 78 13.29 -5.87 7.50
C VAL A 78 11.92 -6.51 7.27
N GLY A 79 11.86 -7.81 6.98
CA GLY A 79 10.62 -8.50 6.70
C GLY A 79 9.67 -8.58 7.91
N ALA A 80 8.50 -7.94 7.81
CA ALA A 80 7.41 -8.06 8.76
C ALA A 80 6.59 -9.33 8.49
N PRO A 81 5.86 -9.87 9.49
CA PRO A 81 4.93 -10.98 9.28
C PRO A 81 3.72 -10.51 8.46
N ALA A 82 3.51 -11.09 7.27
CA ALA A 82 2.49 -10.64 6.33
C ALA A 82 1.06 -10.68 6.92
N GLU A 83 0.68 -11.76 7.58
CA GLU A 83 -0.67 -11.91 8.10
C GLU A 83 -0.95 -11.01 9.31
N GLU A 84 -0.06 -10.99 10.31
CA GLU A 84 -0.30 -10.20 11.51
C GLU A 84 -0.16 -8.69 11.29
N ALA A 85 0.72 -8.29 10.37
CA ALA A 85 0.95 -6.88 10.08
C ALA A 85 -0.06 -6.30 9.09
N HIS A 86 -0.67 -7.16 8.24
CA HIS A 86 -1.51 -6.72 7.14
C HIS A 86 -2.88 -7.41 7.11
N LEU A 87 -3.00 -8.73 6.86
CA LEU A 87 -4.29 -9.39 6.66
C LEU A 87 -5.22 -9.21 7.86
N ARG A 88 -4.70 -9.47 9.05
CA ARG A 88 -5.43 -9.34 10.33
C ARG A 88 -5.69 -7.89 10.73
N ARG A 89 -5.21 -6.93 9.91
CA ARG A 89 -5.41 -5.49 10.02
C ARG A 89 -6.18 -4.89 8.83
N GLY A 90 -6.86 -5.75 8.03
CA GLY A 90 -7.77 -5.32 6.97
C GLY A 90 -7.17 -5.22 5.57
N VAL A 91 -5.90 -5.57 5.40
CA VAL A 91 -5.21 -5.55 4.11
C VAL A 91 -5.31 -6.92 3.44
N VAL A 92 -5.95 -7.00 2.29
CA VAL A 92 -6.19 -8.27 1.57
C VAL A 92 -5.20 -8.54 0.44
N ALA A 93 -4.52 -7.49 -0.01
CA ALA A 93 -3.47 -7.59 -1.02
C ALA A 93 -2.32 -6.63 -0.67
N ALA A 94 -1.08 -6.99 -0.98
CA ALA A 94 0.09 -6.18 -0.68
C ALA A 94 1.19 -6.29 -1.73
N ALA A 95 1.93 -5.19 -1.94
CA ALA A 95 3.15 -5.16 -2.73
C ALA A 95 4.38 -5.13 -1.83
N ASP A 96 5.21 -6.15 -1.89
CA ASP A 96 6.56 -6.09 -1.32
C ASP A 96 7.43 -5.18 -2.19
N ALA A 97 7.98 -4.13 -1.59
CA ALA A 97 8.69 -3.07 -2.32
C ALA A 97 10.21 -3.26 -2.30
N GLY A 98 10.66 -4.37 -2.88
CA GLY A 98 12.07 -4.63 -3.14
C GLY A 98 12.81 -5.29 -1.99
N THR A 99 12.11 -6.04 -1.13
CA THR A 99 12.80 -6.86 -0.14
C THR A 99 13.50 -8.03 -0.81
N ALA A 100 12.89 -8.62 -1.86
CA ALA A 100 13.50 -9.65 -2.69
C ALA A 100 14.19 -9.06 -3.93
N GLY A 101 15.35 -9.60 -4.27
CA GLY A 101 16.02 -9.45 -5.56
C GLY A 101 16.05 -10.79 -6.31
N ALA A 102 16.57 -10.81 -7.54
CA ALA A 102 16.52 -11.98 -8.41
C ALA A 102 17.08 -13.26 -7.75
N SER A 103 18.22 -13.17 -7.07
CA SER A 103 18.83 -14.32 -6.40
C SER A 103 18.05 -14.86 -5.19
N THR A 104 17.14 -14.06 -4.62
CA THR A 104 16.36 -14.44 -3.44
C THR A 104 14.89 -14.67 -3.75
N PHE A 105 14.47 -14.43 -5.00
CA PHE A 105 13.06 -14.43 -5.40
C PHE A 105 12.34 -15.77 -5.24
N ALA A 106 13.02 -16.87 -5.56
CA ALA A 106 12.45 -18.22 -5.40
C ALA A 106 12.08 -18.51 -3.92
N ALA A 107 12.93 -18.04 -2.98
CA ALA A 107 12.63 -18.14 -1.55
C ALA A 107 11.49 -17.19 -1.16
N PHE A 108 11.42 -15.98 -1.71
CA PHE A 108 10.30 -15.05 -1.49
C PHE A 108 8.98 -15.66 -1.94
N ARG A 109 8.93 -16.20 -3.16
CA ARG A 109 7.72 -16.88 -3.67
C ARG A 109 7.28 -17.97 -2.71
N LYS A 110 8.18 -18.88 -2.33
CA LYS A 110 7.83 -20.02 -1.49
C LYS A 110 7.46 -19.66 -0.06
N LEU A 111 8.19 -18.73 0.56
CA LEU A 111 8.07 -18.45 2.01
C LEU A 111 7.06 -17.34 2.32
N VAL A 112 6.70 -16.53 1.31
CA VAL A 112 5.77 -15.41 1.49
C VAL A 112 4.54 -15.59 0.62
N VAL A 113 4.71 -15.63 -0.72
CA VAL A 113 3.58 -15.65 -1.65
C VAL A 113 2.73 -16.91 -1.47
N ASP A 114 3.36 -18.07 -1.48
CA ASP A 114 2.67 -19.37 -1.39
C ASP A 114 2.26 -19.73 0.06
N ALA A 115 2.68 -18.93 1.04
CA ALA A 115 2.47 -19.24 2.47
C ALA A 115 1.34 -18.44 3.13
N THR A 116 0.73 -17.48 2.41
CA THR A 116 -0.37 -16.64 2.91
C THR A 116 -1.56 -16.66 1.96
N PRO A 117 -2.80 -16.55 2.45
CA PRO A 117 -3.96 -16.36 1.58
C PRO A 117 -4.02 -14.98 0.93
N MET A 118 -3.24 -14.00 1.40
CA MET A 118 -3.18 -12.67 0.81
C MET A 118 -2.69 -12.71 -0.64
N ARG A 119 -3.20 -11.83 -1.48
CA ARG A 119 -2.63 -11.59 -2.80
C ARG A 119 -1.35 -10.77 -2.66
N ILE A 120 -0.20 -11.40 -2.80
CA ILE A 120 1.10 -10.73 -2.76
C ILE A 120 1.62 -10.51 -4.17
N VAL A 121 2.07 -9.29 -4.44
CA VAL A 121 2.86 -8.91 -5.62
C VAL A 121 4.18 -8.29 -5.17
N ASN A 122 5.07 -8.00 -6.10
CA ASN A 122 6.42 -7.54 -5.78
C ASN A 122 6.91 -6.48 -6.78
N PHE A 123 7.53 -5.43 -6.27
CA PHE A 123 8.49 -4.62 -7.02
C PHE A 123 9.88 -5.22 -6.79
N LEU A 124 10.41 -5.94 -7.77
CA LEU A 124 11.67 -6.64 -7.66
C LEU A 124 12.82 -5.64 -7.44
N ASN A 125 13.64 -5.84 -6.41
CA ASN A 125 14.82 -5.01 -6.21
C ASN A 125 15.76 -5.15 -7.40
N VAL A 126 16.28 -4.05 -7.91
CA VAL A 126 17.24 -4.06 -9.03
C VAL A 126 18.58 -4.68 -8.63
N SER A 127 18.91 -4.72 -7.33
CA SER A 127 19.99 -5.55 -6.81
C SER A 127 19.53 -7.01 -6.73
N VAL A 128 20.32 -7.93 -7.26
CA VAL A 128 20.03 -9.37 -7.20
C VAL A 128 19.87 -9.90 -5.77
N LEU A 129 20.46 -9.23 -4.79
CA LEU A 129 20.38 -9.63 -3.38
C LEU A 129 19.04 -9.21 -2.74
N GLY A 130 18.43 -8.12 -3.20
CA GLY A 130 17.33 -7.47 -2.49
C GLY A 130 17.78 -6.77 -1.21
N LEU A 131 16.81 -6.31 -0.41
CA LEU A 131 17.04 -5.64 0.86
C LEU A 131 17.15 -6.66 2.00
N ILE A 132 18.28 -7.33 2.11
CA ILE A 132 18.55 -8.36 3.14
C ILE A 132 18.84 -7.71 4.50
N ASP A 133 19.68 -6.67 4.50
CA ASP A 133 20.09 -5.97 5.71
C ASP A 133 20.54 -4.55 5.36
N PHE A 134 19.91 -3.54 5.98
CA PHE A 134 20.23 -2.12 5.75
C PHE A 134 21.72 -1.74 5.98
N ARG A 135 22.46 -2.53 6.74
CA ARG A 135 23.86 -2.22 7.04
C ARG A 135 24.78 -2.28 5.84
N PHE A 136 24.36 -2.94 4.74
CA PHE A 136 25.25 -3.22 3.63
C PHE A 136 24.97 -2.38 2.38
N GLY A 137 23.88 -1.63 2.32
CA GLY A 137 23.49 -0.88 1.13
C GLY A 137 23.52 -1.74 -0.13
N GLU A 138 22.37 -2.17 -0.60
CA GLU A 138 22.23 -3.23 -1.61
C GLU A 138 22.88 -2.91 -2.98
N LEU A 139 23.21 -1.63 -3.23
CA LEU A 139 23.82 -1.14 -4.47
C LEU A 139 25.18 -0.43 -4.26
N MET A 140 25.73 -0.44 -3.05
CA MET A 140 27.09 0.08 -2.79
C MET A 140 28.13 -0.63 -3.65
N ASN A 141 27.93 -1.91 -3.95
CA ASN A 141 28.61 -2.59 -5.05
C ASN A 141 27.69 -2.56 -6.28
N PRO A 142 27.98 -1.76 -7.32
CA PRO A 142 27.14 -1.66 -8.50
C PRO A 142 27.04 -2.95 -9.32
N ASP A 143 27.94 -3.91 -9.10
CA ASP A 143 27.90 -5.23 -9.76
C ASP A 143 26.75 -6.10 -9.24
N THR A 144 26.09 -5.72 -8.13
CA THR A 144 24.88 -6.40 -7.66
C THR A 144 23.65 -6.07 -8.52
N LEU A 145 23.69 -5.04 -9.37
CA LEU A 145 22.68 -4.78 -10.39
C LEU A 145 22.98 -5.61 -11.62
N VAL A 146 22.28 -6.74 -11.78
CA VAL A 146 22.42 -7.70 -12.90
C VAL A 146 21.10 -7.70 -13.69
N PRO A 147 20.99 -6.90 -14.77
CA PRO A 147 19.73 -6.72 -15.51
C PRO A 147 19.16 -8.03 -16.07
N ASP A 148 20.01 -8.90 -16.62
CA ASP A 148 19.57 -10.15 -17.24
C ASP A 148 18.86 -11.08 -16.23
N ASP A 149 19.36 -11.17 -14.99
CA ASP A 149 18.75 -11.98 -13.94
C ASP A 149 17.40 -11.37 -13.48
N ALA A 150 17.33 -10.04 -13.40
CA ALA A 150 16.10 -9.34 -13.03
C ALA A 150 15.03 -9.48 -14.13
N LEU A 151 15.40 -9.37 -15.42
CA LEU A 151 14.50 -9.59 -16.56
C LEU A 151 13.99 -11.03 -16.59
N ALA A 152 14.90 -12.02 -16.44
CA ALA A 152 14.52 -13.43 -16.40
C ALA A 152 13.54 -13.71 -15.25
N THR A 153 13.84 -13.21 -14.04
CA THR A 153 12.96 -13.37 -12.87
C THR A 153 11.58 -12.76 -13.09
N ALA A 154 11.51 -11.56 -13.68
CA ALA A 154 10.24 -10.91 -13.98
C ALA A 154 9.44 -11.68 -15.05
N ALA A 155 10.11 -12.15 -16.11
CA ALA A 155 9.47 -12.91 -17.18
C ALA A 155 8.96 -14.29 -16.72
N GLU A 156 9.64 -14.94 -15.78
CA GLU A 156 9.24 -16.23 -15.20
C GLU A 156 8.13 -16.11 -14.16
N ASN A 157 7.92 -14.90 -13.59
CA ASN A 157 6.93 -14.65 -12.53
C ASN A 157 6.02 -13.45 -12.82
N PRO A 158 5.33 -13.41 -14.00
CA PRO A 158 4.50 -12.27 -14.40
C PRO A 158 3.24 -12.12 -13.52
N ASP A 159 2.87 -13.16 -12.80
CA ASP A 159 1.80 -13.16 -11.82
C ASP A 159 2.13 -12.41 -10.53
N ILE A 160 3.43 -12.22 -10.22
CA ILE A 160 3.89 -11.60 -8.97
C ILE A 160 4.65 -10.31 -9.22
N VAL A 161 5.61 -10.28 -10.15
CA VAL A 161 6.43 -9.09 -10.40
C VAL A 161 5.62 -8.05 -11.15
N ARG A 162 5.43 -6.88 -10.52
CA ARG A 162 4.64 -5.75 -11.04
C ARG A 162 5.47 -4.50 -11.32
N GLY A 163 6.75 -4.54 -11.00
CA GLY A 163 7.68 -3.44 -11.21
C GLY A 163 9.05 -3.76 -10.67
N PHE A 164 9.91 -2.76 -10.71
CA PHE A 164 11.24 -2.81 -10.12
C PHE A 164 11.38 -1.74 -9.03
N LYS A 165 12.27 -1.98 -8.08
CA LYS A 165 12.56 -1.06 -6.96
C LYS A 165 14.02 -0.69 -6.93
N ILE A 166 14.30 0.62 -6.81
CA ILE A 166 15.62 1.16 -6.47
C ILE A 166 15.52 2.08 -5.24
N ARG A 167 16.55 2.06 -4.40
CA ARG A 167 16.77 3.06 -3.36
C ARG A 167 17.90 3.99 -3.82
N LEU A 168 17.58 5.30 -3.96
CA LEU A 168 18.53 6.31 -4.44
C LEU A 168 19.20 7.10 -3.30
N SER A 169 19.09 6.64 -2.05
CA SER A 169 19.81 7.28 -0.94
C SER A 169 21.32 7.16 -1.15
N GLU A 170 22.08 8.18 -0.78
CA GLU A 170 23.54 8.25 -0.99
C GLU A 170 24.27 7.07 -0.33
N ASP A 171 23.81 6.63 0.87
CA ASP A 171 24.33 5.47 1.59
C ASP A 171 24.10 4.12 0.87
N VAL A 172 23.31 4.11 -0.20
CA VAL A 172 22.99 2.91 -0.99
C VAL A 172 23.64 2.94 -2.35
N VAL A 173 23.62 4.07 -3.06
CA VAL A 173 24.10 4.17 -4.44
C VAL A 173 25.45 4.88 -4.57
N GLY A 174 25.86 5.66 -3.56
CA GLY A 174 27.09 6.45 -3.57
C GLY A 174 27.16 7.36 -4.82
N GLU A 175 28.37 7.52 -5.35
CA GLU A 175 28.64 8.33 -6.55
C GLU A 175 28.07 7.71 -7.85
N ASN A 176 27.62 6.45 -7.82
CA ASN A 176 27.12 5.73 -8.99
C ASN A 176 25.63 5.97 -9.28
N TRP A 177 24.96 6.88 -8.58
CA TRP A 177 23.52 7.04 -8.61
C TRP A 177 22.95 7.22 -10.04
N GLN A 178 23.59 8.04 -10.89
CA GLN A 178 23.12 8.29 -12.27
C GLN A 178 23.17 7.02 -13.13
N MET A 179 24.28 6.31 -13.07
CA MET A 179 24.45 5.06 -13.80
C MET A 179 23.48 3.98 -13.33
N LEU A 180 23.28 3.87 -12.00
CA LEU A 180 22.37 2.90 -11.41
C LEU A 180 20.92 3.24 -11.72
N LEU A 181 20.51 4.52 -11.63
CA LEU A 181 19.17 4.95 -12.02
C LEU A 181 18.91 4.68 -13.50
N LYS A 182 19.85 5.07 -14.37
CA LYS A 182 19.71 4.83 -15.82
C LYS A 182 19.56 3.34 -16.14
N LYS A 183 20.43 2.48 -15.61
CA LYS A 183 20.32 1.02 -15.81
C LYS A 183 19.01 0.45 -15.29
N SER A 184 18.50 0.98 -14.17
CA SER A 184 17.21 0.55 -13.61
C SER A 184 16.02 0.99 -14.46
N LEU A 185 16.08 2.17 -15.07
CA LEU A 185 15.07 2.65 -16.02
C LEU A 185 15.11 1.84 -17.32
N ASP A 186 16.31 1.59 -17.88
CA ASP A 186 16.50 0.76 -19.06
C ASP A 186 15.96 -0.68 -18.84
N LEU A 187 16.20 -1.25 -17.65
CA LEU A 187 15.64 -2.54 -17.21
C LEU A 187 14.12 -2.52 -17.17
N ALA A 188 13.55 -1.50 -16.51
CA ALA A 188 12.11 -1.35 -16.37
C ALA A 188 11.41 -1.14 -17.73
N GLU A 189 12.03 -0.38 -18.64
CA GLU A 189 11.56 -0.17 -20.01
C GLU A 189 11.56 -1.48 -20.82
N GLN A 190 12.65 -2.25 -20.75
CA GLN A 190 12.77 -3.54 -21.45
C GLN A 190 11.70 -4.54 -20.98
N ALA A 191 11.38 -4.54 -19.69
CA ALA A 191 10.34 -5.39 -19.13
C ALA A 191 8.91 -4.86 -19.36
N GLY A 192 8.76 -3.59 -19.79
CA GLY A 192 7.44 -2.93 -19.88
C GLY A 192 6.79 -2.70 -18.50
N LEU A 193 7.60 -2.54 -17.44
CA LEU A 193 7.16 -2.40 -16.06
C LEU A 193 7.56 -1.04 -15.48
N PRO A 194 6.87 -0.55 -14.43
CA PRO A 194 7.25 0.67 -13.72
C PRO A 194 8.48 0.47 -12.84
N LEU A 195 9.18 1.59 -12.58
CA LEU A 195 10.23 1.67 -11.57
C LEU A 195 9.71 2.44 -10.34
N MET A 196 9.81 1.86 -9.15
CA MET A 196 9.57 2.56 -7.89
C MET A 196 10.92 3.04 -7.33
N VAL A 197 11.00 4.36 -7.08
CA VAL A 197 12.20 5.04 -6.64
C VAL A 197 12.03 5.55 -5.21
N HIS A 198 12.85 5.07 -4.29
CA HIS A 198 12.94 5.62 -2.94
C HIS A 198 13.71 6.94 -2.99
N ILE A 199 13.11 8.02 -2.48
CA ILE A 199 13.73 9.34 -2.35
C ILE A 199 13.98 9.69 -0.87
N GLY A 200 14.70 10.77 -0.66
CA GLY A 200 15.18 11.24 0.64
C GLY A 200 16.65 10.86 0.84
N GLU A 201 17.47 11.85 1.18
CA GLU A 201 18.93 11.71 1.26
C GLU A 201 19.56 11.28 -0.08
N THR A 202 18.96 11.72 -1.20
CA THR A 202 19.54 11.55 -2.54
C THR A 202 20.74 12.49 -2.72
N SER A 203 21.73 12.07 -3.52
CA SER A 203 22.91 12.89 -3.81
C SER A 203 22.57 14.20 -4.56
N GLU A 204 21.43 14.21 -5.26
CA GLU A 204 20.98 15.35 -6.06
C GLU A 204 19.57 15.81 -5.65
N PRO A 205 19.23 17.08 -5.92
CA PRO A 205 17.89 17.61 -5.69
C PRO A 205 16.82 16.82 -6.46
N LEU A 206 15.65 16.68 -5.85
CA LEU A 206 14.53 15.91 -6.41
C LEU A 206 14.19 16.25 -7.87
N PRO A 207 14.18 17.53 -8.33
CA PRO A 207 13.90 17.84 -9.74
C PRO A 207 14.80 17.08 -10.72
N VAL A 208 16.09 16.92 -10.39
CA VAL A 208 17.04 16.19 -11.25
C VAL A 208 16.64 14.72 -11.37
N VAL A 209 16.20 14.08 -10.28
CA VAL A 209 15.70 12.69 -10.29
C VAL A 209 14.41 12.60 -11.10
N LEU A 210 13.46 13.53 -10.88
CA LEU A 210 12.16 13.54 -11.56
C LEU A 210 12.27 13.68 -13.08
N ASP A 211 13.28 14.39 -13.58
CA ASP A 211 13.49 14.57 -15.02
C ASP A 211 13.82 13.26 -15.76
N HIS A 212 14.28 12.23 -15.03
CA HIS A 212 14.55 10.90 -15.58
C HIS A 212 13.32 9.98 -15.58
N LEU A 213 12.29 10.26 -14.74
CA LEU A 213 11.17 9.35 -14.51
C LEU A 213 10.11 9.43 -15.62
N ARG A 214 9.51 8.27 -15.90
CA ARG A 214 8.52 8.05 -16.96
C ARG A 214 7.09 8.01 -16.38
N ALA A 215 6.09 8.11 -17.23
CA ALA A 215 4.71 7.80 -16.86
C ALA A 215 4.60 6.39 -16.28
N GLY A 216 3.93 6.26 -15.13
CA GLY A 216 3.79 5.01 -14.40
C GLY A 216 4.89 4.72 -13.38
N ASP A 217 6.06 5.37 -13.47
CA ASP A 217 7.09 5.27 -12.42
C ASP A 217 6.58 5.88 -11.11
N VAL A 218 7.06 5.37 -9.98
CA VAL A 218 6.55 5.73 -8.63
C VAL A 218 7.65 6.36 -7.80
N VAL A 219 7.39 7.53 -7.23
CA VAL A 219 8.24 8.19 -6.23
C VAL A 219 7.73 7.81 -4.84
N ALA A 220 8.47 6.97 -4.13
CA ALA A 220 8.14 6.57 -2.76
C ALA A 220 8.63 7.59 -1.75
N HIS A 221 7.87 7.74 -0.64
CA HIS A 221 8.18 8.64 0.48
C HIS A 221 7.97 10.12 0.16
N CYS A 222 6.91 10.45 -0.59
CA CYS A 222 6.67 11.83 -1.01
C CYS A 222 6.56 12.84 0.17
N TYR A 223 6.20 12.39 1.36
CA TYR A 223 6.13 13.25 2.55
C TYR A 223 7.35 13.15 3.46
N THR A 224 8.51 12.75 2.91
CA THR A 224 9.74 12.70 3.69
C THR A 224 10.14 14.08 4.23
N GLY A 225 10.60 14.11 5.49
CA GLY A 225 11.20 15.29 6.10
C GLY A 225 12.70 15.42 5.87
N LYS A 226 13.28 14.49 5.11
CA LYS A 226 14.71 14.47 4.75
C LYS A 226 15.01 15.47 3.64
N GLU A 227 16.29 15.69 3.38
CA GLU A 227 16.76 16.56 2.30
C GLU A 227 16.24 16.08 0.93
N HIS A 228 16.11 17.00 -0.01
CA HIS A 228 15.65 16.75 -1.37
C HIS A 228 14.24 16.15 -1.47
N GLY A 229 13.33 16.56 -0.52
CA GLY A 229 11.91 16.22 -0.56
C GLY A 229 11.12 17.06 -1.57
N ILE A 230 9.79 16.95 -1.51
CA ILE A 230 8.85 17.58 -2.47
C ILE A 230 8.60 19.08 -2.24
N LEU A 231 9.05 19.65 -1.13
CA LEU A 231 8.77 21.04 -0.77
C LEU A 231 9.95 21.95 -1.07
N ASP A 232 9.62 23.19 -1.51
CA ASP A 232 10.54 24.32 -1.60
C ASP A 232 9.85 25.55 -1.00
N GLY A 233 10.55 26.24 -0.08
CA GLY A 233 9.97 27.39 0.59
C GLY A 233 8.57 27.08 1.15
N ASP A 234 7.54 27.76 0.62
CA ASP A 234 6.15 27.64 1.11
C ASP A 234 5.27 26.67 0.28
N GLY A 235 5.82 25.97 -0.68
CA GLY A 235 5.02 25.18 -1.61
C GLY A 235 5.61 23.84 -2.02
N VAL A 236 4.81 23.12 -2.81
CA VAL A 236 5.27 21.94 -3.56
C VAL A 236 6.11 22.41 -4.74
N LEU A 237 7.24 21.77 -4.96
CA LEU A 237 8.15 22.08 -6.08
C LEU A 237 7.40 22.04 -7.42
N PRO A 238 7.57 23.03 -8.32
CA PRO A 238 6.98 22.98 -9.66
C PRO A 238 7.33 21.71 -10.44
N ALA A 239 8.54 21.18 -10.26
CA ALA A 239 8.98 19.93 -10.88
C ALA A 239 8.14 18.72 -10.45
N VAL A 240 7.63 18.69 -9.21
CA VAL A 240 6.73 17.64 -8.70
C VAL A 240 5.38 17.70 -9.42
N ALA A 241 4.80 18.90 -9.60
CA ALA A 241 3.57 19.06 -10.35
C ALA A 241 3.76 18.64 -11.83
N ALA A 242 4.84 19.08 -12.47
CA ALA A 242 5.17 18.71 -13.85
C ALA A 242 5.42 17.21 -14.02
N ALA A 243 6.07 16.55 -13.05
CA ALA A 243 6.27 15.11 -13.07
C ALA A 243 4.92 14.36 -12.97
N ARG A 244 4.01 14.81 -12.09
CA ARG A 244 2.65 14.24 -11.97
C ARG A 244 1.85 14.42 -13.26
N GLU A 245 1.93 15.57 -13.93
CA GLU A 245 1.29 15.81 -15.22
C GLU A 245 1.82 14.88 -16.32
N ARG A 246 3.09 14.48 -16.25
CA ARG A 246 3.67 13.46 -17.12
C ARG A 246 3.25 12.02 -16.77
N GLY A 247 2.55 11.81 -15.66
CA GLY A 247 2.08 10.50 -15.21
C GLY A 247 2.99 9.80 -14.20
N VAL A 248 3.95 10.49 -13.59
CA VAL A 248 4.72 9.97 -12.44
C VAL A 248 3.80 9.95 -11.22
N LEU A 249 3.78 8.83 -10.51
CA LEU A 249 2.96 8.62 -9.32
C LEU A 249 3.76 8.89 -8.04
N PHE A 250 3.06 9.32 -7.00
CA PHE A 250 3.65 9.62 -5.70
C PHE A 250 3.02 8.77 -4.62
N ASP A 251 3.85 8.06 -3.86
CA ASP A 251 3.46 7.18 -2.77
C ASP A 251 3.86 7.79 -1.43
N SER A 252 2.94 7.74 -0.44
CA SER A 252 3.22 8.26 0.90
C SER A 252 4.28 7.46 1.64
N ALA A 253 4.24 6.14 1.55
CA ALA A 253 5.20 5.21 2.12
C ALA A 253 5.76 5.69 3.47
N HIS A 254 4.91 5.66 4.52
CA HIS A 254 5.22 6.28 5.83
C HIS A 254 6.61 5.91 6.34
N GLY A 255 6.91 4.61 6.40
CA GLY A 255 8.19 4.07 6.82
C GLY A 255 8.62 4.50 8.23
N LYS A 256 9.73 3.93 8.69
CA LYS A 256 10.27 4.28 10.01
C LYS A 256 10.79 5.72 10.08
N SER A 257 11.24 6.29 8.96
CA SER A 257 11.98 7.56 8.91
C SER A 257 11.53 8.52 7.81
N ASN A 258 10.37 8.30 7.16
CA ASN A 258 10.05 9.03 5.93
C ASN A 258 8.78 9.89 6.00
N LEU A 259 7.87 9.71 6.95
CA LEU A 259 6.73 10.61 7.09
C LEU A 259 7.05 11.75 8.06
N SER A 260 6.98 12.99 7.57
CA SER A 260 6.98 14.21 8.40
C SER A 260 5.59 14.82 8.41
N PHE A 261 5.01 15.03 9.59
CA PHE A 261 3.71 15.71 9.72
C PHE A 261 3.76 17.16 9.22
N GLU A 262 4.90 17.83 9.34
CA GLU A 262 5.07 19.18 8.82
C GLU A 262 5.01 19.19 7.30
N VAL A 263 5.78 18.33 6.64
CA VAL A 263 5.80 18.22 5.17
C VAL A 263 4.42 17.82 4.65
N ALA A 264 3.81 16.79 5.24
CA ALA A 264 2.50 16.32 4.82
C ALA A 264 1.43 17.41 4.96
N ARG A 265 1.37 18.13 6.10
CA ARG A 265 0.41 19.22 6.33
C ARG A 265 0.55 20.33 5.30
N ARG A 266 1.78 20.76 5.01
CA ARG A 266 2.05 21.82 4.02
C ARG A 266 1.68 21.39 2.60
N ALA A 267 2.01 20.17 2.21
CA ALA A 267 1.67 19.63 0.90
C ALA A 267 0.15 19.46 0.74
N ILE A 268 -0.52 18.87 1.75
CA ILE A 268 -1.98 18.65 1.78
C ILE A 268 -2.74 20.00 1.71
N ALA A 269 -2.27 21.02 2.44
CA ALA A 269 -2.87 22.37 2.40
C ALA A 269 -2.77 23.03 1.02
N LYS A 270 -1.87 22.56 0.15
CA LYS A 270 -1.75 22.98 -1.26
C LYS A 270 -2.48 22.03 -2.23
N GLY A 271 -3.27 21.08 -1.72
CA GLY A 271 -4.00 20.11 -2.53
C GLY A 271 -3.13 18.96 -3.07
N PHE A 272 -1.89 18.80 -2.58
CA PHE A 272 -1.05 17.69 -2.98
C PHE A 272 -1.32 16.48 -2.06
N TYR A 273 -2.08 15.51 -2.57
CA TYR A 273 -2.27 14.20 -1.95
C TYR A 273 -1.40 13.16 -2.68
N PRO A 274 -0.90 12.11 -2.00
CA PRO A 274 -0.18 11.03 -2.68
C PRO A 274 -1.15 10.30 -3.64
N ASP A 275 -0.64 9.68 -4.69
CA ASP A 275 -1.46 8.84 -5.56
C ASP A 275 -1.78 7.50 -4.91
N VAL A 276 -0.83 6.97 -4.13
CA VAL A 276 -0.97 5.78 -3.29
C VAL A 276 -0.70 6.14 -1.83
N LEU A 277 -1.60 5.72 -0.94
CA LEU A 277 -1.42 5.78 0.50
C LEU A 277 -0.95 4.40 0.96
N SER A 278 0.32 4.31 1.31
CA SER A 278 0.95 3.08 1.76
C SER A 278 1.68 3.27 3.09
N SER A 279 2.00 2.18 3.74
CA SER A 279 2.56 2.22 5.08
C SER A 279 4.09 2.09 5.11
N ASP A 280 4.69 1.42 4.14
CA ASP A 280 6.09 0.97 4.24
C ASP A 280 6.33 0.21 5.56
N THR A 281 5.38 -0.68 5.90
CA THR A 281 5.48 -1.52 7.09
C THR A 281 6.64 -2.49 6.96
N SER A 282 7.41 -2.61 8.03
CA SER A 282 8.57 -3.50 8.11
C SER A 282 8.75 -4.03 9.53
N ALA A 283 9.61 -5.01 9.73
CA ALA A 283 9.97 -5.51 11.06
C ALA A 283 10.44 -4.41 12.03
N ARG A 284 10.88 -3.25 11.51
CA ARG A 284 11.42 -2.14 12.28
C ARG A 284 10.36 -1.13 12.76
N ASN A 285 9.13 -1.18 12.22
CA ASN A 285 8.15 -0.11 12.42
C ASN A 285 6.69 -0.58 12.60
N TRP A 286 6.36 -1.86 12.39
CA TRP A 286 5.00 -2.38 12.55
C TRP A 286 4.49 -2.41 14.02
N ARG A 287 5.38 -2.09 14.96
CA ARG A 287 5.07 -1.82 16.38
C ARG A 287 5.28 -0.36 16.76
N GLY A 288 5.41 0.51 15.76
CA GLY A 288 5.62 1.95 15.85
C GLY A 288 6.91 2.39 15.13
N PRO A 289 6.88 3.58 14.55
CA PRO A 289 5.81 4.60 14.50
C PRO A 289 4.72 4.34 13.45
N VAL A 290 4.86 3.37 12.54
CA VAL A 290 3.93 3.12 11.43
C VAL A 290 2.67 2.41 11.92
N PHE A 291 2.84 1.27 12.58
CA PHE A 291 1.88 0.29 13.05
C PHE A 291 1.27 -0.51 11.89
N ASP A 292 0.39 0.09 11.08
CA ASP A 292 -0.31 -0.53 9.96
C ASP A 292 -0.83 0.52 8.95
N LEU A 293 -1.48 0.05 7.89
CA LEU A 293 -2.06 0.89 6.86
C LEU A 293 -3.22 1.75 7.38
N LEU A 294 -4.10 1.20 8.23
CA LEU A 294 -5.22 1.95 8.83
C LEU A 294 -4.73 3.11 9.71
N THR A 295 -3.65 2.88 10.47
CA THR A 295 -3.02 3.96 11.26
C THR A 295 -2.41 5.03 10.34
N SER A 296 -1.79 4.63 9.24
CA SER A 296 -1.28 5.57 8.23
C SER A 296 -2.41 6.38 7.57
N MET A 297 -3.55 5.73 7.26
CA MET A 297 -4.76 6.42 6.79
C MET A 297 -5.27 7.44 7.83
N ALA A 298 -5.41 7.03 9.09
CA ALA A 298 -5.90 7.91 10.17
C ALA A 298 -5.02 9.16 10.31
N LYS A 299 -3.70 9.02 10.25
CA LYS A 299 -2.76 10.14 10.26
C LYS A 299 -2.99 11.12 9.11
N LEU A 300 -3.12 10.62 7.87
CA LEU A 300 -3.32 11.49 6.71
C LEU A 300 -4.70 12.15 6.72
N VAL A 301 -5.74 11.46 7.19
CA VAL A 301 -7.08 12.07 7.40
C VAL A 301 -7.00 13.18 8.45
N ALA A 302 -6.34 12.95 9.58
CA ALA A 302 -6.13 13.96 10.60
C ALA A 302 -5.31 15.17 10.12
N LEU A 303 -4.46 14.99 9.10
CA LEU A 303 -3.70 16.07 8.45
C LEU A 303 -4.51 16.81 7.36
N GLY A 304 -5.74 16.36 7.05
CA GLY A 304 -6.65 17.05 6.14
C GLY A 304 -6.92 16.35 4.80
N VAL A 305 -6.46 15.11 4.60
CA VAL A 305 -6.90 14.31 3.45
C VAL A 305 -8.35 13.89 3.67
N PRO A 306 -9.29 14.16 2.74
CA PRO A 306 -10.67 13.69 2.87
C PRO A 306 -10.73 12.17 3.01
N LEU A 307 -11.62 11.64 3.86
CA LEU A 307 -11.71 10.20 4.11
C LEU A 307 -11.90 9.38 2.83
N THR A 308 -12.79 9.82 1.92
CA THR A 308 -13.03 9.15 0.63
C THR A 308 -11.77 9.09 -0.24
N GLU A 309 -10.95 10.15 -0.20
CA GLU A 309 -9.67 10.21 -0.89
C GLU A 309 -8.63 9.28 -0.24
N ALA A 310 -8.60 9.20 1.09
CA ALA A 310 -7.73 8.27 1.79
C ALA A 310 -8.12 6.81 1.49
N VAL A 311 -9.43 6.49 1.47
CA VAL A 311 -9.93 5.17 1.09
C VAL A 311 -9.55 4.85 -0.36
N ALA A 312 -9.74 5.76 -1.32
CA ALA A 312 -9.37 5.52 -2.72
C ALA A 312 -7.89 5.16 -2.87
N ARG A 313 -7.01 5.84 -2.10
CA ARG A 313 -5.56 5.67 -2.14
C ARG A 313 -5.04 4.45 -1.37
N ALA A 314 -5.90 3.80 -0.60
CA ALA A 314 -5.61 2.55 0.11
C ALA A 314 -6.43 1.36 -0.43
N THR A 315 -7.19 1.55 -1.52
CA THR A 315 -8.01 0.51 -2.16
C THR A 315 -7.84 0.50 -3.67
N VAL A 316 -8.65 1.27 -4.42
CA VAL A 316 -8.69 1.23 -5.90
C VAL A 316 -7.37 1.71 -6.52
N ARG A 317 -6.74 2.78 -6.03
CA ARG A 317 -5.51 3.32 -6.62
C ARG A 317 -4.33 2.34 -6.56
N PRO A 318 -3.98 1.76 -5.40
CA PRO A 318 -2.94 0.72 -5.39
C PRO A 318 -3.37 -0.53 -6.16
N ALA A 319 -4.65 -0.93 -6.18
CA ALA A 319 -5.10 -2.05 -7.00
C ALA A 319 -4.88 -1.80 -8.51
N GLU A 320 -5.10 -0.58 -8.99
CA GLU A 320 -4.80 -0.15 -10.37
C GLU A 320 -3.29 -0.19 -10.64
N LEU A 321 -2.47 0.44 -9.79
CA LEU A 321 -1.00 0.45 -9.91
C LEU A 321 -0.42 -0.95 -10.00
N LEU A 322 -0.94 -1.87 -9.18
CA LEU A 322 -0.44 -3.23 -9.04
C LEU A 322 -1.04 -4.20 -10.06
N GLY A 323 -1.96 -3.73 -10.93
CA GLY A 323 -2.66 -4.57 -11.91
C GLY A 323 -3.65 -5.57 -11.28
N LEU A 324 -4.08 -5.33 -10.03
CA LEU A 324 -5.01 -6.18 -9.29
C LEU A 324 -6.48 -5.76 -9.45
N ALA A 325 -6.76 -4.60 -10.05
CA ALA A 325 -8.12 -4.14 -10.28
C ALA A 325 -8.93 -5.10 -11.18
N ALA A 326 -8.28 -5.74 -12.15
CA ALA A 326 -8.90 -6.75 -13.01
C ALA A 326 -9.20 -8.08 -12.26
N GLU A 327 -8.55 -8.32 -11.14
CA GLU A 327 -8.79 -9.44 -10.24
C GLU A 327 -9.89 -9.12 -9.21
N GLY A 328 -10.50 -7.92 -9.26
CA GLY A 328 -11.59 -7.47 -8.38
C GLY A 328 -11.14 -6.82 -7.07
N TYR A 329 -9.83 -6.56 -6.88
CA TYR A 329 -9.35 -5.87 -5.69
C TYR A 329 -9.67 -4.36 -5.73
N GLY A 330 -9.83 -3.77 -4.53
CA GLY A 330 -10.06 -2.34 -4.35
C GLY A 330 -11.46 -1.84 -4.67
N ARG A 331 -12.47 -2.74 -4.81
CA ARG A 331 -13.87 -2.42 -5.13
C ARG A 331 -14.88 -3.39 -4.50
N LEU A 332 -16.13 -2.96 -4.41
CA LEU A 332 -17.28 -3.77 -3.98
C LEU A 332 -18.24 -3.99 -5.15
N GLU A 333 -17.78 -4.71 -6.17
CA GLU A 333 -18.54 -4.92 -7.40
C GLU A 333 -19.27 -6.27 -7.35
N PRO A 334 -20.59 -6.34 -7.64
CA PRO A 334 -21.31 -7.61 -7.75
C PRO A 334 -20.63 -8.58 -8.72
N GLY A 335 -20.42 -9.83 -8.28
CA GLY A 335 -19.66 -10.85 -8.97
C GLY A 335 -18.15 -10.87 -8.66
N GLY A 336 -17.60 -9.81 -8.11
CA GLY A 336 -16.21 -9.76 -7.65
C GLY A 336 -16.00 -10.48 -6.31
N PRO A 337 -14.76 -10.76 -5.91
CA PRO A 337 -14.45 -11.42 -4.66
C PRO A 337 -14.89 -10.58 -3.46
N ALA A 338 -15.44 -11.23 -2.43
CA ALA A 338 -15.89 -10.54 -1.22
C ALA A 338 -14.71 -10.21 -0.30
N HIS A 339 -13.85 -9.30 -0.75
CA HIS A 339 -12.81 -8.67 0.02
C HIS A 339 -13.37 -7.40 0.67
N VAL A 340 -13.60 -7.44 1.98
CA VAL A 340 -14.25 -6.33 2.71
C VAL A 340 -13.51 -6.05 4.01
N THR A 341 -13.29 -4.77 4.29
CA THR A 341 -12.79 -4.32 5.60
C THR A 341 -13.82 -3.37 6.21
N VAL A 342 -14.44 -3.81 7.31
CA VAL A 342 -15.29 -2.93 8.12
C VAL A 342 -14.41 -2.22 9.13
N VAL A 343 -14.45 -0.90 9.12
CA VAL A 343 -13.57 -0.04 9.92
C VAL A 343 -14.40 0.74 10.94
N GLU A 344 -13.93 0.81 12.16
CA GLU A 344 -14.46 1.70 13.19
C GLU A 344 -13.44 2.79 13.54
N GLU A 345 -13.94 3.98 13.82
CA GLU A 345 -13.19 5.06 14.40
C GLU A 345 -13.17 4.89 15.92
N THR A 346 -11.99 4.91 16.52
CA THR A 346 -11.80 4.76 17.97
C THR A 346 -11.60 6.11 18.65
N ALA A 347 -11.47 6.10 19.97
CA ALA A 347 -11.09 7.28 20.73
C ALA A 347 -9.73 7.85 20.26
N GLU A 348 -9.57 9.15 20.48
CA GLU A 348 -8.30 9.83 20.21
C GLU A 348 -7.13 9.19 20.94
N THR A 349 -6.01 9.12 20.25
CA THR A 349 -4.74 8.61 20.77
C THR A 349 -3.57 9.43 20.24
N VAL A 350 -2.42 9.29 20.87
CA VAL A 350 -1.18 9.92 20.40
C VAL A 350 -0.59 9.12 19.25
N LEU A 351 -0.44 9.75 18.10
CA LEU A 351 0.12 9.16 16.88
C LEU A 351 1.45 9.86 16.56
N PRO A 352 2.56 9.12 16.45
CA PRO A 352 3.86 9.68 16.09
C PRO A 352 4.04 9.77 14.56
N ASP A 353 4.86 10.74 14.11
CA ASP A 353 5.47 10.70 12.79
C ASP A 353 6.83 9.96 12.82
N ALA A 354 7.54 9.98 11.69
CA ALA A 354 8.85 9.35 11.59
C ALA A 354 9.99 10.20 12.20
N SER A 355 9.73 11.46 12.53
CA SER A 355 10.72 12.40 13.13
C SER A 355 10.56 12.56 14.64
N GLY A 356 9.60 11.85 15.26
CA GLY A 356 9.32 11.92 16.69
C GLY A 356 8.31 13.00 17.08
N ASN A 357 7.74 13.75 16.11
CA ASN A 357 6.60 14.61 16.40
C ASN A 357 5.35 13.77 16.61
N THR A 358 4.40 14.30 17.38
CA THR A 358 3.15 13.60 17.68
C THR A 358 1.95 14.47 17.36
N MET A 359 0.82 13.82 17.07
CA MET A 359 -0.50 14.43 17.01
C MET A 359 -1.49 13.60 17.82
N THR A 360 -2.55 14.22 18.30
CA THR A 360 -3.69 13.51 18.90
C THR A 360 -4.81 13.44 17.88
N ALA A 361 -5.24 12.24 17.55
CA ALA A 361 -6.31 11.99 16.57
C ALA A 361 -6.97 10.63 16.83
N PRO A 362 -8.20 10.41 16.34
CA PRO A 362 -8.81 9.09 16.30
C PRO A 362 -7.94 8.11 15.49
N ARG A 363 -7.97 6.83 15.89
CA ARG A 363 -7.42 5.74 15.10
C ARG A 363 -8.53 5.05 14.31
N PHE A 364 -8.12 4.31 13.31
CA PHE A 364 -8.96 3.39 12.55
C PHE A 364 -8.61 1.96 12.91
N GLU A 365 -9.63 1.15 13.24
CA GLU A 365 -9.47 -0.26 13.62
C GLU A 365 -10.35 -1.14 12.74
N PRO A 366 -9.86 -2.33 12.35
CA PRO A 366 -10.70 -3.29 11.64
C PRO A 366 -11.67 -3.96 12.61
N ALA A 367 -12.96 -3.68 12.47
CA ALA A 367 -14.03 -4.35 13.23
C ALA A 367 -14.38 -5.72 12.63
N LEU A 368 -14.24 -5.88 11.31
CA LEU A 368 -14.42 -7.12 10.57
C LEU A 368 -13.52 -7.10 9.33
N VAL A 369 -12.92 -8.22 9.02
CA VAL A 369 -12.18 -8.44 7.77
C VAL A 369 -12.73 -9.68 7.09
N LEU A 370 -13.10 -9.56 5.81
CA LEU A 370 -13.48 -10.69 4.97
C LEU A 370 -12.47 -10.82 3.83
N HIS A 371 -11.91 -12.00 3.68
CA HIS A 371 -11.07 -12.37 2.56
C HIS A 371 -11.76 -13.43 1.72
N ALA A 372 -12.18 -13.10 0.50
CA ALA A 372 -13.01 -13.95 -0.34
C ALA A 372 -14.25 -14.51 0.41
N GLY A 373 -14.91 -13.66 1.21
CA GLY A 373 -16.08 -14.01 2.00
C GLY A 373 -15.82 -14.68 3.34
N GLU A 374 -14.63 -15.22 3.54
CA GLU A 374 -14.23 -15.86 4.80
C GLU A 374 -13.76 -14.82 5.81
N GLN A 375 -14.23 -14.96 7.05
CA GLN A 375 -13.87 -14.04 8.12
C GLN A 375 -12.46 -14.32 8.63
N VAL A 376 -11.63 -13.26 8.60
CA VAL A 376 -10.28 -13.27 9.17
C VAL A 376 -10.33 -12.79 10.62
N GLU A 377 -9.64 -13.51 11.50
CA GLU A 377 -9.46 -13.07 12.89
C GLU A 377 -8.61 -11.79 12.92
N THR A 378 -9.17 -10.71 13.43
CA THR A 378 -8.45 -9.43 13.58
C THR A 378 -7.52 -9.47 14.81
N VAL A 379 -6.46 -8.67 14.78
CA VAL A 379 -5.58 -8.43 15.92
C VAL A 379 -5.71 -6.99 16.40
N PRO A 380 -5.65 -6.75 17.72
CA PRO A 380 -5.74 -5.39 18.25
C PRO A 380 -4.53 -4.56 17.84
N TRP A 381 -4.74 -3.24 17.80
CA TRP A 381 -3.64 -2.30 17.62
C TRP A 381 -2.57 -2.47 18.70
N ARG A 382 -1.33 -2.42 18.29
CA ARG A 382 -0.17 -2.64 19.15
C ARG A 382 0.45 -1.30 19.58
N GLY A 383 -0.37 -0.45 20.19
CA GLY A 383 0.02 0.88 20.65
C GLY A 383 1.29 0.93 21.52
N LEU A 384 1.79 2.15 21.68
CA LEU A 384 2.99 2.51 22.47
C LEU A 384 2.87 2.04 23.91
#